data_0c99a4c81cff03500f51d38b5edf4d72
#
_entry.id   0c99a4c81cff03500f51d38b5edf4d72
#
_cell.length_a   1.000
_cell.length_b   1.000
_cell.length_c   1.000
_cell.angle_alpha   90.00
_cell.angle_beta   90.00
_cell.angle_gamma   90.00
#
_symmetry.space_group_name_H-M   'P 1'
#
loop_
_entity.id
_entity.type
_entity.pdbx_description
1 polymer ?
#
loop_
_entity_poly.entity_id
_entity_poly.type
_entity_poly.pdbx_seq_one_letter_code
_entity_poly.pdbx_strand_id
1 'polypeptide(L)'
;MIVDTNVIAYAVLGPADVREQAWRALAQADVVVVPDLFFAEYGNVVWQWARRLEVGAADFLGALDNAEALIERVLPTEHLWRAAVGLALRHDHSLYDAVYVAAAARLGSKVLTFDRGLLRAFPTLTQSASA
;
A
#
# COMPACT_ATOMS: atom_id res chain seq x y z
N MET A 1 8.45 7.33 -2.11
CA MET A 1 8.03 6.05 -2.75
C MET A 1 6.53 5.88 -2.65
N ILE A 2 5.97 5.20 -3.62
CA ILE A 2 4.60 4.72 -3.51
C ILE A 2 4.62 3.53 -2.54
N VAL A 3 3.70 3.51 -1.59
CA VAL A 3 3.65 2.45 -0.57
C VAL A 3 2.35 1.67 -0.72
N ASP A 4 2.47 0.36 -0.90
CA ASP A 4 1.33 -0.52 -1.04
C ASP A 4 0.59 -0.66 0.30
N THR A 5 -0.70 -0.90 0.24
CA THR A 5 -1.57 -1.05 1.42
C THR A 5 -1.02 -2.07 2.41
N ASN A 6 -0.46 -3.19 1.93
CA ASN A 6 0.04 -4.25 2.80
C ASN A 6 1.19 -3.78 3.71
N VAL A 7 2.03 -2.86 3.25
CA VAL A 7 3.14 -2.34 4.06
C VAL A 7 2.61 -1.53 5.24
N ILE A 8 1.67 -0.63 5.00
CA ILE A 8 1.04 0.17 6.06
C ILE A 8 0.25 -0.75 7.01
N ALA A 9 -0.50 -1.71 6.46
CA ALA A 9 -1.27 -2.66 7.27
C ALA A 9 -0.38 -3.46 8.22
N TYR A 10 0.74 -3.97 7.74
CA TYR A 10 1.67 -4.70 8.61
C TYR A 10 2.40 -3.78 9.59
N ALA A 11 2.69 -2.55 9.22
CA ALA A 11 3.31 -1.58 10.13
C ALA A 11 2.40 -1.26 11.32
N VAL A 12 1.10 -1.22 11.13
CA VAL A 12 0.11 -0.86 12.16
C VAL A 12 -0.46 -2.09 12.87
N LEU A 13 -0.82 -3.14 12.11
CA LEU A 13 -1.61 -4.27 12.61
C LEU A 13 -0.87 -5.62 12.56
N GLY A 14 0.32 -5.68 11.99
CA GLY A 14 1.02 -6.94 11.78
C GLY A 14 1.60 -7.56 13.04
N PRO A 15 1.93 -8.86 13.00
CA PRO A 15 2.72 -9.49 14.07
C PRO A 15 4.11 -8.85 14.16
N ALA A 16 4.76 -9.02 15.33
CA ALA A 16 5.97 -8.25 15.68
C ALA A 16 7.08 -8.32 14.64
N ASP A 17 7.35 -9.50 14.09
CA ASP A 17 8.44 -9.70 13.11
C ASP A 17 8.15 -9.00 11.77
N VAL A 18 6.93 -9.13 11.25
CA VAL A 18 6.53 -8.48 10.00
C VAL A 18 6.38 -6.98 10.20
N ARG A 19 5.88 -6.55 11.35
CA ARG A 19 5.76 -5.15 11.71
C ARG A 19 7.13 -4.47 11.68
N GLU A 20 8.14 -5.10 12.24
CA GLU A 20 9.50 -4.57 12.22
C GLU A 20 10.04 -4.42 10.81
N GLN A 21 9.82 -5.43 9.94
CA GLN A 21 10.21 -5.35 8.53
C GLN A 21 9.52 -4.18 7.82
N ALA A 22 8.21 -4.01 8.06
CA ALA A 22 7.45 -2.91 7.46
C ALA A 22 8.01 -1.55 7.89
N TRP A 23 8.32 -1.37 9.17
CA TRP A 23 8.90 -0.12 9.67
C TRP A 23 10.29 0.15 9.08
N ARG A 24 11.13 -0.87 8.95
CA ARG A 24 12.44 -0.75 8.30
C ARG A 24 12.30 -0.33 6.85
N ALA A 25 11.36 -0.91 6.14
CA ALA A 25 11.11 -0.57 4.75
C ALA A 25 10.61 0.87 4.60
N LEU A 26 9.67 1.29 5.45
CA LEU A 26 9.14 2.66 5.46
C LEU A 26 10.22 3.69 5.77
N ALA A 27 11.17 3.35 6.64
CA ALA A 27 12.27 4.25 6.98
C ALA A 27 13.18 4.58 5.78
N GLN A 28 13.17 3.75 4.74
CA GLN A 28 13.92 3.99 3.51
C GLN A 28 13.18 4.87 2.51
N ALA A 29 11.89 5.12 2.73
CA ALA A 29 11.11 5.98 1.86
C ALA A 29 11.31 7.44 2.27
N ASP A 30 11.76 8.29 1.33
CA ASP A 30 11.90 9.72 1.60
C ASP A 30 10.55 10.38 1.85
N VAL A 31 9.56 10.02 1.04
CA VAL A 31 8.18 10.50 1.17
C VAL A 31 7.25 9.31 0.96
N VAL A 32 6.28 9.14 1.85
CA VAL A 32 5.27 8.09 1.75
C VAL A 32 4.09 8.61 0.95
N VAL A 33 3.90 8.04 -0.23
CA VAL A 33 2.85 8.44 -1.19
C VAL A 33 1.92 7.27 -1.43
N VAL A 34 0.63 7.52 -1.44
CA VAL A 34 -0.39 6.51 -1.77
C VAL A 34 -1.40 7.08 -2.78
N PRO A 35 -1.99 6.25 -3.65
CA PRO A 35 -3.19 6.66 -4.37
C PRO A 35 -4.38 6.71 -3.40
N ASP A 36 -5.41 7.51 -3.69
CA ASP A 36 -6.57 7.62 -2.81
C ASP A 36 -7.36 6.31 -2.67
N LEU A 37 -7.19 5.37 -3.57
CA LEU A 37 -7.66 3.99 -3.44
C LEU A 37 -7.20 3.33 -2.12
N PHE A 38 -6.06 3.73 -1.60
CA PHE A 38 -5.51 3.22 -0.34
C PHE A 38 -6.53 3.25 0.80
N PHE A 39 -7.28 4.32 0.93
CA PHE A 39 -8.21 4.48 2.06
C PHE A 39 -9.31 3.43 2.05
N ALA A 40 -9.84 3.09 0.87
CA ALA A 40 -10.83 2.02 0.74
C ALA A 40 -10.21 0.65 1.03
N GLU A 41 -9.02 0.38 0.52
CA GLU A 41 -8.33 -0.88 0.74
C GLU A 41 -7.92 -1.07 2.19
N TYR A 42 -7.27 -0.07 2.78
CA TYR A 42 -6.84 -0.14 4.17
C TYR A 42 -8.05 -0.18 5.12
N GLY A 43 -9.09 0.60 4.83
CA GLY A 43 -10.35 0.56 5.59
C GLY A 43 -10.95 -0.83 5.61
N ASN A 44 -10.89 -1.55 4.48
CA ASN A 44 -11.35 -2.93 4.40
C ASN A 44 -10.49 -3.89 5.25
N VAL A 45 -9.18 -3.69 5.26
CA VAL A 45 -8.26 -4.47 6.12
C VAL A 45 -8.61 -4.25 7.59
N VAL A 46 -8.80 -3.00 8.02
CA VAL A 46 -9.19 -2.67 9.40
C VAL A 46 -10.55 -3.25 9.75
N TRP A 47 -11.51 -3.17 8.84
CA TRP A 47 -12.83 -3.75 9.04
C TRP A 47 -12.76 -5.26 9.29
N GLN A 48 -12.00 -6.01 8.47
CA GLN A 48 -11.81 -7.44 8.65
C GLN A 48 -11.11 -7.78 9.97
N TRP A 49 -10.06 -7.02 10.31
CA TRP A 49 -9.32 -7.17 11.56
C TRP A 49 -10.21 -6.93 12.78
N ALA A 50 -10.94 -5.81 12.78
CA ALA A 50 -11.82 -5.43 13.89
C ALA A 50 -12.95 -6.44 14.10
N ARG A 51 -13.51 -6.94 13.01
CA ARG A 51 -14.59 -7.92 13.03
C ARG A 51 -14.12 -9.26 13.57
N ARG A 52 -12.95 -9.73 13.12
CA ARG A 52 -12.38 -11.01 13.55
C ARG A 52 -11.97 -11.02 15.02
N LEU A 53 -11.39 -9.93 15.50
CA LEU A 53 -10.90 -9.80 16.88
C LEU A 53 -11.90 -9.11 17.79
N GLU A 54 -13.06 -8.71 17.29
CA GLU A 54 -14.11 -8.04 18.06
C GLU A 54 -13.61 -6.82 18.83
N VAL A 55 -12.74 -6.01 18.18
CA VAL A 55 -12.19 -4.80 18.80
C VAL A 55 -13.20 -3.67 18.87
N GLY A 56 -13.07 -2.80 19.87
CA GLY A 56 -13.93 -1.65 20.05
C GLY A 56 -13.56 -0.45 19.18
N ALA A 57 -14.40 0.59 19.23
CA ALA A 57 -14.25 1.80 18.41
C ALA A 57 -12.92 2.50 18.63
N ALA A 58 -12.42 2.60 19.87
CA ALA A 58 -11.15 3.24 20.16
C ALA A 58 -9.99 2.55 19.41
N ASP A 59 -10.01 1.21 19.35
CA ASP A 59 -8.94 0.44 18.72
C ASP A 59 -8.97 0.57 17.18
N PHE A 60 -10.15 0.43 16.54
CA PHE A 60 -10.18 0.53 15.08
C PHE A 60 -9.99 1.98 14.59
N LEU A 61 -10.49 2.98 15.31
CA LEU A 61 -10.23 4.38 14.98
C LEU A 61 -8.75 4.72 15.16
N GLY A 62 -8.13 4.20 16.23
CA GLY A 62 -6.68 4.32 16.43
C GLY A 62 -5.86 3.71 15.29
N ALA A 63 -6.28 2.55 14.76
CA ALA A 63 -5.63 1.91 13.63
C ALA A 63 -5.73 2.78 12.36
N LEU A 64 -6.87 3.45 12.13
CA LEU A 64 -7.05 4.38 11.01
C LEU A 64 -6.16 5.62 11.19
N ASP A 65 -6.17 6.21 12.37
CA ASP A 65 -5.37 7.40 12.68
C ASP A 65 -3.87 7.13 12.53
N ASN A 66 -3.40 5.98 13.01
CA ASN A 66 -1.99 5.59 12.91
C ASN A 66 -1.54 5.43 11.45
N ALA A 67 -2.38 4.86 10.60
CA ALA A 67 -2.07 4.74 9.19
C ALA A 67 -2.04 6.11 8.51
N GLU A 68 -3.02 6.96 8.79
CA GLU A 68 -3.10 8.30 8.21
C GLU A 68 -1.87 9.13 8.56
N ALA A 69 -1.36 8.98 9.79
CA ALA A 69 -0.16 9.69 10.26
C ALA A 69 1.11 9.30 9.48
N LEU A 70 1.14 8.13 8.83
CA LEU A 70 2.28 7.68 8.02
C LEU A 70 2.27 8.22 6.60
N ILE A 71 1.12 8.69 6.12
CA ILE A 71 0.94 9.13 4.75
C ILE A 71 1.28 10.60 4.62
N GLU A 72 2.18 10.93 3.70
CA GLU A 72 2.62 12.31 3.48
C GLU A 72 1.98 12.93 2.24
N ARG A 73 1.61 12.12 1.25
CA ARG A 73 0.99 12.61 0.02
C ARG A 73 0.00 11.59 -0.54
N VAL A 74 -1.10 12.10 -1.07
CA VAL A 74 -2.14 11.30 -1.71
C VAL A 74 -2.29 11.71 -3.17
N LEU A 75 -2.29 10.73 -4.09
CA LEU A 75 -2.53 10.96 -5.52
C LEU A 75 -3.95 10.56 -5.86
N PRO A 76 -4.70 11.41 -6.60
CA PRO A 76 -6.02 11.04 -7.08
C PRO A 76 -5.97 9.86 -8.05
N THR A 77 -6.77 8.84 -7.81
CA THR A 77 -6.88 7.67 -8.71
C THR A 77 -7.33 8.08 -10.11
N GLU A 78 -8.15 9.11 -10.24
CA GLU A 78 -8.59 9.59 -11.55
C GLU A 78 -7.46 10.08 -12.45
N HIS A 79 -6.31 10.45 -11.88
CA HIS A 79 -5.12 10.80 -12.65
C HIS A 79 -4.31 9.58 -13.09
N LEU A 80 -4.62 8.40 -12.56
CA LEU A 80 -3.84 7.17 -12.71
C LEU A 80 -4.57 6.07 -13.46
N TRP A 81 -5.90 6.11 -13.48
CA TRP A 81 -6.68 4.94 -13.87
C TRP A 81 -6.55 4.54 -15.34
N ARG A 82 -6.37 5.49 -16.25
CA ARG A 82 -6.18 5.18 -17.68
C ARG A 82 -4.88 4.40 -17.89
N ALA A 83 -3.79 4.88 -17.31
CA ALA A 83 -2.50 4.18 -17.35
C ALA A 83 -2.59 2.82 -16.64
N ALA A 84 -3.30 2.77 -15.50
CA ALA A 84 -3.49 1.53 -14.75
C ALA A 84 -4.23 0.46 -15.56
N VAL A 85 -5.29 0.83 -16.27
CA VAL A 85 -6.01 -0.12 -17.15
C VAL A 85 -5.07 -0.68 -18.23
N GLY A 86 -4.26 0.18 -18.84
CA GLY A 86 -3.28 -0.25 -19.83
C GLY A 86 -2.27 -1.23 -19.27
N LEU A 87 -1.73 -0.97 -18.08
CA LEU A 87 -0.79 -1.86 -17.38
C LEU A 87 -1.46 -3.19 -17.02
N ALA A 88 -2.68 -3.15 -16.47
CA ALA A 88 -3.42 -4.35 -16.09
C ALA A 88 -3.69 -5.26 -17.29
N LEU A 89 -4.04 -4.69 -18.43
CA LEU A 89 -4.27 -5.45 -19.66
C LEU A 89 -2.99 -6.07 -20.22
N ARG A 90 -1.89 -5.30 -20.25
CA ARG A 90 -0.61 -5.79 -20.79
C ARG A 90 0.03 -6.87 -19.94
N HIS A 91 -0.14 -6.81 -18.62
CA HIS A 91 0.50 -7.71 -17.68
C HIS A 91 -0.44 -8.76 -17.10
N ASP A 92 -1.71 -8.79 -17.52
CA ASP A 92 -2.74 -9.67 -16.97
C ASP A 92 -2.75 -9.63 -15.44
N HIS A 93 -2.84 -8.42 -14.89
CA HIS A 93 -2.74 -8.18 -13.46
C HIS A 93 -3.95 -7.39 -12.96
N SER A 94 -4.19 -7.44 -11.64
CA SER A 94 -5.27 -6.68 -11.01
C SER A 94 -5.19 -5.18 -11.32
N LEU A 95 -6.33 -4.57 -11.63
CA LEU A 95 -6.42 -3.13 -11.82
C LEU A 95 -6.00 -2.37 -10.55
N TYR A 96 -6.42 -2.86 -9.38
CA TYR A 96 -6.11 -2.18 -8.11
C TYR A 96 -4.60 -2.11 -7.87
N ASP A 97 -3.89 -3.21 -8.09
CA ASP A 97 -2.42 -3.22 -8.01
C ASP A 97 -1.79 -2.34 -9.09
N ALA A 98 -2.34 -2.35 -10.29
CA ALA A 98 -1.84 -1.52 -11.39
C ALA A 98 -1.98 -0.02 -11.12
N VAL A 99 -2.93 0.41 -10.30
CA VAL A 99 -3.05 1.80 -9.86
C VAL A 99 -1.80 2.24 -9.09
N TYR A 100 -1.29 1.40 -8.19
CA TYR A 100 -0.05 1.68 -7.46
C TYR A 100 1.14 1.74 -8.39
N VAL A 101 1.22 0.83 -9.36
CA VAL A 101 2.31 0.81 -10.35
C VAL A 101 2.26 2.05 -11.25
N ALA A 102 1.06 2.46 -11.67
CA ALA A 102 0.87 3.69 -12.47
C ALA A 102 1.32 4.93 -11.67
N ALA A 103 1.05 4.96 -10.38
CA ALA A 103 1.52 6.05 -9.52
C ALA A 103 3.06 6.10 -9.47
N ALA A 104 3.70 4.94 -9.34
CA ALA A 104 5.17 4.85 -9.35
C ALA A 104 5.76 5.33 -10.67
N ALA A 105 5.19 4.90 -11.79
CA ALA A 105 5.65 5.32 -13.11
C ALA A 105 5.50 6.84 -13.30
N ARG A 106 4.37 7.41 -12.84
CA ARG A 106 4.10 8.85 -12.95
C ARG A 106 5.10 9.70 -12.16
N LEU A 107 5.52 9.23 -10.99
CA LEU A 107 6.45 9.96 -10.12
C LEU A 107 7.92 9.59 -10.33
N GLY A 108 8.23 8.70 -11.28
CA GLY A 108 9.60 8.21 -11.45
C GLY A 108 10.12 7.50 -10.21
N SER A 109 9.26 6.73 -9.53
CA SER A 109 9.55 6.06 -8.28
C SER A 109 9.22 4.57 -8.37
N LYS A 110 9.14 3.90 -7.22
CA LYS A 110 8.80 2.47 -7.12
C LYS A 110 7.70 2.26 -6.10
N VAL A 111 6.99 1.14 -6.23
CA VAL A 111 6.02 0.66 -5.23
C VAL A 111 6.76 -0.19 -4.21
N LEU A 112 6.73 0.21 -2.96
CA LEU A 112 7.21 -0.60 -1.84
C LEU A 112 6.10 -1.58 -1.47
N THR A 113 6.39 -2.89 -1.52
CA THR A 113 5.37 -3.94 -1.32
C THR A 113 5.94 -5.21 -0.76
N PHE A 114 5.09 -5.99 -0.06
CA PHE A 114 5.38 -7.37 0.32
C PHE A 114 4.87 -8.38 -0.72
N ASP A 115 4.09 -7.94 -1.70
CA ASP A 115 3.44 -8.84 -2.67
C ASP A 115 4.44 -9.37 -3.69
N ARG A 116 4.74 -10.67 -3.59
CA ARG A 116 5.67 -11.35 -4.51
C ARG A 116 5.17 -11.36 -5.95
N GLY A 117 3.85 -11.46 -6.16
CA GLY A 117 3.26 -11.41 -7.49
C GLY A 117 3.48 -10.06 -8.16
N LEU A 118 3.30 -8.99 -7.39
CA LEU A 118 3.54 -7.63 -7.89
C LEU A 118 5.02 -7.40 -8.21
N LEU A 119 5.91 -7.87 -7.34
CA LEU A 119 7.36 -7.79 -7.56
C LEU A 119 7.79 -8.52 -8.84
N ARG A 120 7.21 -9.68 -9.11
CA ARG A 120 7.50 -10.46 -10.33
C ARG A 120 6.94 -9.80 -11.58
N ALA A 121 5.72 -9.27 -11.50
CA ALA A 121 5.04 -8.67 -12.66
C ALA A 121 5.67 -7.34 -13.10
N PHE A 122 6.17 -6.55 -12.14
CA PHE A 122 6.70 -5.21 -12.39
C PHE A 122 8.07 -5.01 -11.71
N PRO A 123 9.10 -5.78 -12.11
CA PRO A 123 10.37 -5.78 -11.40
C PRO A 123 11.10 -4.44 -11.39
N THR A 124 10.88 -3.60 -12.40
CA THR A 124 11.56 -2.28 -12.48
C THR A 124 10.80 -1.17 -11.74
N LEU A 125 9.54 -1.39 -11.42
CA LEU A 125 8.66 -0.39 -10.78
C LEU A 125 8.27 -0.77 -9.34
N THR A 126 8.87 -1.82 -8.80
CA THR A 126 8.58 -2.29 -7.44
C THR A 126 9.86 -2.51 -6.64
N GLN A 127 9.73 -2.46 -5.35
CA GLN A 127 10.79 -2.76 -4.39
C GLN A 127 10.23 -3.60 -3.25
N SER A 128 10.93 -4.66 -2.89
CA SER A 128 10.51 -5.52 -1.78
C SER A 128 10.58 -4.79 -0.45
N ALA A 129 9.52 -4.94 0.36
CA ALA A 129 9.50 -4.52 1.75
C ALA A 129 10.10 -5.60 2.68
N SER A 130 10.34 -6.81 2.17
CA SER A 130 11.00 -7.87 2.93
C SER A 130 12.48 -7.58 3.11
N ALA A 131 12.98 -7.97 4.26
CA ALA A 131 14.40 -7.83 4.57
C ALA A 131 15.26 -8.77 3.72
#